data_317eacde982de779a39e11793760cd01
#
_entry.id   317eacde982de779a39e11793760cd01
#
_cell.length_a   1.000
_cell.length_b   1.000
_cell.length_c   1.000
_cell.angle_alpha   90.00
_cell.angle_beta   90.00
_cell.angle_gamma   90.00
#
_symmetry.space_group_name_H-M   'P 1'
#
loop_
_entity.id
_entity.type
_entity.pdbx_description
1 polymer ?
#
loop_
_entity_poly.entity_id
_entity_poly.type
_entity_poly.pdbx_seq_one_letter_code
_entity_poly.pdbx_strand_id
1 'polypeptide(L)'
;MEEQVHGRARRESQGDERFFGPYQILYRASLRNPLPGAQWTGITTRIAERLFEEKMVDAVLTMAPDPNDAWRPVPVLVRSKEGLTNCRGMRMGYAPLLSLIEPAIAQGVERLAVIGIPCQVYALRALERELKLKKLYVIGTPCSDNTTTERFHEFLELLSPAPETITYLEFCADYHVEIRFRDGSKKRIPFLLLPLSKLPSDFFPLTCRTCVDYTNVLSDITVGYMGGEGAQWLIVRNDAGMELLDLLGAEVQLSSPGSAGRRHGPVKGFMENTRRAAGGLPLRSMPNWLRPLVGWLMPKIGPRGLEFARARVEMKAIETVIHLKREEPKRMKSMIPEHVWALTKPYGITRQDDGSTRQDD
;
A
#
# COMPACT_ATOMS: atom_id res chain seq x y z
N MET A 1 2.11 16.94 -10.23
CA MET A 1 1.92 16.74 -8.78
C MET A 1 3.23 16.40 -8.06
N GLU A 2 4.09 15.49 -8.55
CA GLU A 2 5.39 15.21 -7.91
C GLU A 2 6.22 16.49 -7.70
N GLU A 3 6.38 17.32 -8.74
CA GLU A 3 7.07 18.61 -8.63
C GLU A 3 6.44 19.58 -7.63
N GLN A 4 5.12 19.57 -7.55
CA GLN A 4 4.39 20.41 -6.60
C GLN A 4 4.62 19.98 -5.15
N VAL A 5 4.69 18.66 -4.88
CA VAL A 5 4.79 18.10 -3.53
C VAL A 5 6.25 17.99 -3.08
N HIS A 6 7.17 17.64 -4.00
CA HIS A 6 8.57 17.33 -3.67
C HIS A 6 9.56 18.33 -4.25
N GLY A 7 9.09 19.39 -4.91
CA GLY A 7 9.97 20.36 -5.61
C GLY A 7 10.65 19.81 -6.86
N ARG A 8 10.39 18.54 -7.22
CA ARG A 8 10.97 17.88 -8.40
C ARG A 8 10.15 16.67 -8.85
N ALA A 9 10.28 16.31 -10.11
CA ALA A 9 9.80 15.02 -10.63
C ALA A 9 10.79 13.87 -10.34
N ARG A 10 10.35 12.64 -10.54
CA ARG A 10 11.19 11.44 -10.46
C ARG A 10 12.28 11.44 -11.51
N ARG A 11 13.42 10.87 -11.18
CA ARG A 11 14.55 10.67 -12.08
C ARG A 11 14.59 9.21 -12.53
N GLU A 12 14.01 8.90 -13.69
CA GLU A 12 13.88 7.53 -14.17
C GLU A 12 15.22 6.81 -14.35
N SER A 13 16.29 7.54 -14.60
CA SER A 13 17.65 7.01 -14.77
C SER A 13 18.43 6.83 -13.47
N GLN A 14 17.95 7.33 -12.34
CA GLN A 14 18.65 7.27 -11.06
C GLN A 14 18.03 6.29 -10.07
N GLY A 15 18.82 5.30 -9.69
CA GLY A 15 18.52 4.38 -8.59
C GLY A 15 17.14 3.76 -8.69
N ASP A 16 16.39 3.86 -7.59
CA ASP A 16 15.06 3.26 -7.44
C ASP A 16 13.90 4.24 -7.67
N GLU A 17 14.19 5.50 -8.05
CA GLU A 17 13.13 6.50 -8.24
C GLU A 17 12.12 6.10 -9.35
N ARG A 18 12.57 5.36 -10.37
CA ARG A 18 11.66 4.81 -11.39
C ARG A 18 10.59 3.88 -10.80
N PHE A 19 10.89 3.22 -9.67
CA PHE A 19 9.96 2.34 -8.97
C PHE A 19 9.18 3.09 -7.89
N PHE A 20 9.86 3.93 -7.10
CA PHE A 20 9.31 4.46 -5.86
C PHE A 20 8.91 5.94 -5.92
N GLY A 21 9.12 6.61 -7.07
CA GLY A 21 8.95 8.05 -7.20
C GLY A 21 10.08 8.84 -6.53
N PRO A 22 9.97 10.17 -6.44
CA PRO A 22 10.98 11.00 -5.78
C PRO A 22 11.15 10.65 -4.31
N TYR A 23 12.39 10.56 -3.83
CA TYR A 23 12.71 10.43 -2.41
C TYR A 23 14.10 10.99 -2.10
N GLN A 24 14.29 11.41 -0.85
CA GLN A 24 15.59 11.85 -0.33
C GLN A 24 16.37 10.67 0.21
N ILE A 25 15.72 9.82 1.02
CA ILE A 25 16.37 8.67 1.64
C ILE A 25 15.37 7.53 1.87
N LEU A 26 15.90 6.31 1.92
CA LEU A 26 15.14 5.10 2.12
C LEU A 26 15.82 4.23 3.18
N TYR A 27 15.03 3.82 4.19
CA TYR A 27 15.48 3.00 5.30
C TYR A 27 14.62 1.75 5.48
N ARG A 28 15.24 0.72 6.01
CA ARG A 28 14.58 -0.33 6.75
C ARG A 28 14.54 0.10 8.21
N ALA A 29 13.37 0.04 8.85
CA ALA A 29 13.13 0.65 10.14
C ALA A 29 12.27 -0.22 11.06
N SER A 30 12.54 -0.13 12.36
CA SER A 30 11.70 -0.72 13.41
C SER A 30 11.76 0.13 14.67
N LEU A 31 10.68 0.21 15.43
CA LEU A 31 10.74 0.78 16.77
C LEU A 31 11.47 -0.18 17.72
N ARG A 32 12.31 0.36 18.61
CA ARG A 32 12.95 -0.42 19.70
C ARG A 32 11.92 -1.06 20.62
N ASN A 33 10.82 -0.34 20.90
CA ASN A 33 9.70 -0.80 21.69
C ASN A 33 8.45 -0.81 20.80
N PRO A 34 8.06 -1.95 20.23
CA PRO A 34 6.88 -2.06 19.37
C PRO A 34 5.60 -1.66 20.12
N LEU A 35 4.71 -0.95 19.43
CA LEU A 35 3.43 -0.52 20.00
C LEU A 35 2.43 -1.69 19.99
N PRO A 36 1.82 -2.04 21.14
CA PRO A 36 0.80 -3.09 21.17
C PRO A 36 -0.39 -2.81 20.26
N GLY A 37 -0.85 -3.84 19.53
CA GLY A 37 -1.99 -3.74 18.60
C GLY A 37 -1.70 -3.04 17.28
N ALA A 38 -0.54 -2.43 17.10
CA ALA A 38 -0.13 -1.87 15.81
C ALA A 38 0.37 -2.97 14.87
N GLN A 39 0.31 -2.70 13.57
CA GLN A 39 0.98 -3.56 12.59
C GLN A 39 2.50 -3.39 12.71
N TRP A 40 3.23 -4.49 12.56
CA TRP A 40 4.68 -4.57 12.73
C TRP A 40 5.13 -3.92 14.04
N THR A 41 5.88 -2.84 13.98
CA THR A 41 6.36 -2.15 15.17
C THR A 41 5.58 -0.89 15.52
N GLY A 42 4.72 -0.38 14.60
CA GLY A 42 3.84 0.75 14.88
C GLY A 42 4.42 2.13 14.56
N ILE A 43 5.40 2.23 13.65
CA ILE A 43 6.06 3.50 13.29
C ILE A 43 5.05 4.58 12.88
N THR A 44 4.07 4.24 12.03
CA THR A 44 3.03 5.20 11.58
C THR A 44 2.30 5.84 12.77
N THR A 45 1.87 5.01 13.72
CA THR A 45 1.21 5.50 14.95
C THR A 45 2.18 6.34 15.78
N ARG A 46 3.43 5.89 15.95
CA ARG A 46 4.42 6.61 16.77
C ARG A 46 4.76 7.98 16.21
N ILE A 47 4.87 8.14 14.88
CA ILE A 47 5.02 9.46 14.26
C ILE A 47 3.83 10.36 14.62
N ALA A 48 2.60 9.85 14.51
CA ALA A 48 1.41 10.63 14.83
C ALA A 48 1.33 11.00 16.32
N GLU A 49 1.73 10.09 17.24
CA GLU A 49 1.84 10.38 18.67
C GLU A 49 2.85 11.49 18.94
N ARG A 50 4.04 11.43 18.30
CA ARG A 50 5.08 12.45 18.44
C ARG A 50 4.64 13.82 17.94
N LEU A 51 3.87 13.89 16.85
CA LEU A 51 3.30 15.14 16.35
C LEU A 51 2.41 15.84 17.39
N PHE A 52 1.65 15.09 18.20
CA PHE A 52 0.90 15.67 19.32
C PHE A 52 1.80 16.05 20.49
N GLU A 53 2.76 15.20 20.86
CA GLU A 53 3.71 15.44 21.95
C GLU A 53 4.51 16.73 21.72
N GLU A 54 4.94 16.98 20.48
CA GLU A 54 5.68 18.18 20.09
C GLU A 54 4.76 19.36 19.66
N LYS A 55 3.44 19.19 19.79
CA LYS A 55 2.42 20.22 19.43
C LYS A 55 2.56 20.73 18.01
N MET A 56 2.93 19.86 17.07
CA MET A 56 3.11 20.20 15.66
C MET A 56 1.80 20.18 14.88
N VAL A 57 0.79 19.50 15.38
CA VAL A 57 -0.54 19.40 14.75
C VAL A 57 -1.66 19.66 15.76
N ASP A 58 -2.79 20.12 15.23
CA ASP A 58 -4.04 20.30 15.97
C ASP A 58 -4.89 19.04 15.93
N ALA A 59 -4.72 18.24 14.86
CA ALA A 59 -5.44 16.98 14.67
C ALA A 59 -4.68 16.03 13.73
N VAL A 60 -5.03 14.75 13.83
CA VAL A 60 -4.63 13.69 12.89
C VAL A 60 -5.89 13.09 12.27
N LEU A 61 -5.97 13.10 10.94
CA LEU A 61 -7.02 12.46 10.18
C LEU A 61 -6.58 11.06 9.78
N THR A 62 -7.31 10.05 10.21
CA THR A 62 -6.98 8.63 10.00
C THR A 62 -8.23 7.75 10.03
N MET A 63 -8.06 6.43 10.13
CA MET A 63 -9.13 5.45 10.20
C MET A 63 -9.17 4.75 11.56
N ALA A 64 -10.37 4.58 12.09
CA ALA A 64 -10.64 3.72 13.25
C ALA A 64 -11.56 2.55 12.85
N PRO A 65 -11.74 1.52 13.69
CA PRO A 65 -12.77 0.52 13.47
C PRO A 65 -14.16 1.11 13.69
N ASP A 66 -15.14 0.64 12.94
CA ASP A 66 -16.54 0.85 13.27
C ASP A 66 -16.86 0.14 14.60
N PRO A 67 -17.66 0.72 15.51
CA PRO A 67 -18.01 0.09 16.78
C PRO A 67 -18.71 -1.28 16.63
N ASN A 68 -19.43 -1.51 15.54
CA ASN A 68 -20.18 -2.73 15.28
C ASN A 68 -19.43 -3.73 14.38
N ASP A 69 -18.36 -3.29 13.71
CA ASP A 69 -17.58 -4.09 12.77
C ASP A 69 -16.10 -3.67 12.82
N ALA A 70 -15.30 -4.43 13.56
CA ALA A 70 -13.88 -4.13 13.77
C ALA A 70 -13.06 -4.06 12.47
N TRP A 71 -13.54 -4.66 11.38
CA TRP A 71 -12.88 -4.66 10.08
C TRP A 71 -13.29 -3.49 9.18
N ARG A 72 -14.42 -2.85 9.48
CA ARG A 72 -14.90 -1.69 8.72
C ARG A 72 -14.11 -0.44 9.11
N PRO A 73 -13.41 0.20 8.16
CA PRO A 73 -12.74 1.47 8.42
C PRO A 73 -13.76 2.61 8.48
N VAL A 74 -13.68 3.45 9.52
CA VAL A 74 -14.40 4.73 9.63
C VAL A 74 -13.40 5.86 9.73
N PRO A 75 -13.57 6.95 8.98
CA PRO A 75 -12.71 8.11 9.12
C PRO A 75 -12.91 8.78 10.47
N VAL A 76 -11.80 9.15 11.11
CA VAL A 76 -11.82 9.85 12.41
C VAL A 76 -10.83 11.00 12.40
N LEU A 77 -11.23 12.10 13.04
CA LEU A 77 -10.39 13.25 13.34
C LEU A 77 -9.93 13.14 14.81
N VAL A 78 -8.72 12.67 15.00
CA VAL A 78 -8.12 12.50 16.34
C VAL A 78 -7.49 13.82 16.78
N ARG A 79 -7.74 14.24 18.03
CA ARG A 79 -7.26 15.50 18.60
C ARG A 79 -6.31 15.31 19.78
N SER A 80 -6.00 14.07 20.12
CA SER A 80 -5.01 13.76 21.15
C SER A 80 -4.29 12.45 20.88
N LYS A 81 -3.15 12.26 21.50
CA LYS A 81 -2.33 11.06 21.38
C LYS A 81 -3.08 9.79 21.82
N GLU A 82 -3.88 9.87 22.85
CA GLU A 82 -4.65 8.74 23.41
C GLU A 82 -5.64 8.18 22.39
N GLY A 83 -6.28 9.06 21.60
CA GLY A 83 -7.21 8.67 20.55
C GLY A 83 -6.61 7.82 19.44
N LEU A 84 -5.29 7.89 19.23
CA LEU A 84 -4.59 7.09 18.21
C LEU A 84 -4.54 5.59 18.55
N THR A 85 -4.69 5.22 19.82
CA THR A 85 -4.65 3.82 20.25
C THR A 85 -5.71 2.98 19.53
N ASN A 86 -6.92 3.52 19.37
CA ASN A 86 -8.01 2.84 18.67
C ASN A 86 -7.84 2.79 17.15
N CYS A 87 -6.91 3.55 16.60
CA CYS A 87 -6.66 3.61 15.15
C CYS A 87 -5.64 2.56 14.68
N ARG A 88 -5.00 1.83 15.60
CA ARG A 88 -4.00 0.80 15.29
C ARG A 88 -4.60 -0.41 14.57
N GLY A 89 -3.78 -1.10 13.80
CA GLY A 89 -4.15 -2.31 13.07
C GLY A 89 -4.57 -2.08 11.61
N MET A 90 -4.64 -3.18 10.85
CA MET A 90 -5.07 -3.17 9.46
C MET A 90 -6.59 -3.27 9.37
N ARG A 91 -7.17 -2.54 8.42
CA ARG A 91 -8.57 -2.67 8.01
C ARG A 91 -8.63 -2.64 6.50
N MET A 92 -9.51 -3.43 5.92
CA MET A 92 -9.78 -3.41 4.48
C MET A 92 -11.23 -2.97 4.24
N GLY A 93 -11.37 -1.92 3.47
CA GLY A 93 -12.65 -1.32 3.14
C GLY A 93 -12.46 0.07 2.55
N TYR A 94 -13.46 0.54 1.83
CA TYR A 94 -13.50 1.94 1.39
C TYR A 94 -14.10 2.78 2.49
N ALA A 95 -13.44 3.90 2.76
CA ALA A 95 -13.96 4.89 3.69
C ALA A 95 -13.64 6.29 3.16
N PRO A 96 -14.57 7.24 3.30
CA PRO A 96 -14.44 8.59 2.77
C PRO A 96 -13.55 9.45 3.68
N LEU A 97 -12.24 9.14 3.78
CA LEU A 97 -11.29 9.81 4.67
C LEU A 97 -11.40 11.34 4.57
N LEU A 98 -11.45 11.85 3.35
CA LEU A 98 -11.41 13.30 3.10
C LEU A 98 -12.73 14.02 3.47
N SER A 99 -13.82 13.31 3.75
CA SER A 99 -15.09 13.93 4.15
C SER A 99 -15.00 14.72 5.47
N LEU A 100 -13.96 14.43 6.30
CA LEU A 100 -13.75 15.12 7.56
C LEU A 100 -12.84 16.36 7.45
N ILE A 101 -12.29 16.68 6.28
CA ILE A 101 -11.36 17.81 6.12
C ILE A 101 -12.11 19.15 6.28
N GLU A 102 -13.20 19.35 5.57
CA GLU A 102 -13.98 20.58 5.66
C GLU A 102 -14.54 20.77 7.08
N PRO A 103 -15.17 19.78 7.73
CA PRO A 103 -15.53 19.86 9.14
C PRO A 103 -14.36 20.16 10.08
N ALA A 104 -13.17 19.61 9.83
CA ALA A 104 -11.99 19.88 10.66
C ALA A 104 -11.57 21.35 10.57
N ILE A 105 -11.49 21.90 9.35
CA ILE A 105 -11.16 23.31 9.11
C ILE A 105 -12.21 24.23 9.73
N ALA A 106 -13.50 23.92 9.57
CA ALA A 106 -14.57 24.67 10.18
C ALA A 106 -14.52 24.70 11.72
N GLN A 107 -13.90 23.66 12.32
CA GLN A 107 -13.65 23.57 13.76
C GLN A 107 -12.29 24.19 14.18
N GLY A 108 -11.64 24.94 13.31
CA GLY A 108 -10.41 25.67 13.61
C GLY A 108 -9.11 24.84 13.52
N VAL A 109 -9.11 23.69 12.84
CA VAL A 109 -7.87 22.95 12.57
C VAL A 109 -7.08 23.70 11.51
N GLU A 110 -5.88 24.11 11.85
CA GLU A 110 -4.94 24.83 10.97
C GLU A 110 -3.71 23.99 10.63
N ARG A 111 -3.33 23.05 11.50
CA ARG A 111 -2.20 22.15 11.33
C ARG A 111 -2.70 20.72 11.40
N LEU A 112 -2.65 20.03 10.27
CA LEU A 112 -3.25 18.71 10.11
C LEU A 112 -2.19 17.68 9.72
N ALA A 113 -2.23 16.49 10.30
CA ALA A 113 -1.57 15.32 9.73
C ALA A 113 -2.63 14.37 9.16
N VAL A 114 -2.33 13.75 8.03
CA VAL A 114 -3.20 12.77 7.38
C VAL A 114 -2.45 11.47 7.19
N ILE A 115 -3.03 10.37 7.67
CA ILE A 115 -2.55 9.00 7.41
C ILE A 115 -3.45 8.40 6.34
N GLY A 116 -2.89 8.12 5.16
CA GLY A 116 -3.72 7.68 4.03
C GLY A 116 -3.02 6.74 3.06
N ILE A 117 -3.83 6.06 2.26
CA ILE A 117 -3.40 5.23 1.13
C ILE A 117 -3.26 6.08 -0.14
N PRO A 118 -2.58 5.62 -1.21
CA PRO A 118 -2.24 6.45 -2.38
C PRO A 118 -3.39 7.23 -3.00
N CYS A 119 -4.55 6.61 -3.21
CA CYS A 119 -5.69 7.30 -3.83
C CYS A 119 -6.27 8.43 -2.95
N GLN A 120 -6.24 8.27 -1.63
CA GLN A 120 -6.65 9.30 -0.67
C GLN A 120 -5.65 10.45 -0.65
N VAL A 121 -4.36 10.11 -0.65
CA VAL A 121 -3.28 11.10 -0.68
C VAL A 121 -3.28 11.87 -2.00
N TYR A 122 -3.50 11.20 -3.13
CA TYR A 122 -3.64 11.87 -4.43
C TYR A 122 -4.76 12.91 -4.41
N ALA A 123 -5.94 12.54 -3.93
CA ALA A 123 -7.07 13.45 -3.83
C ALA A 123 -6.81 14.61 -2.84
N LEU A 124 -6.19 14.33 -1.70
CA LEU A 124 -5.77 15.35 -0.72
C LEU A 124 -4.82 16.37 -1.34
N ARG A 125 -3.78 15.91 -2.03
CA ARG A 125 -2.78 16.79 -2.67
C ARG A 125 -3.37 17.63 -3.82
N ALA A 126 -4.40 17.11 -4.49
CA ALA A 126 -5.13 17.88 -5.51
C ALA A 126 -5.89 19.07 -4.90
N LEU A 127 -6.36 18.94 -3.66
CA LEU A 127 -7.11 19.99 -2.93
C LEU A 127 -6.22 20.86 -2.03
N GLU A 128 -4.98 20.50 -1.78
CA GLU A 128 -4.13 21.07 -0.74
C GLU A 128 -4.08 22.60 -0.74
N ARG A 129 -3.97 23.22 -1.92
CA ARG A 129 -3.91 24.68 -2.06
C ARG A 129 -5.21 25.38 -1.63
N GLU A 130 -6.33 24.69 -1.80
CA GLU A 130 -7.66 25.22 -1.48
C GLU A 130 -7.96 25.12 0.02
N LEU A 131 -7.33 24.15 0.70
CA LEU A 131 -7.57 23.89 2.12
C LEU A 131 -7.04 25.00 3.04
N LYS A 132 -6.09 25.81 2.59
CA LYS A 132 -5.48 26.95 3.33
C LYS A 132 -4.97 26.58 4.73
N LEU A 133 -4.51 25.34 4.92
CA LEU A 133 -3.89 24.90 6.16
C LEU A 133 -2.54 25.60 6.37
N LYS A 134 -2.22 25.93 7.60
CA LYS A 134 -0.88 26.47 7.97
C LYS A 134 0.21 25.42 7.81
N LYS A 135 -0.12 24.16 8.13
CA LYS A 135 0.80 23.02 7.94
C LYS A 135 -0.01 21.75 7.63
N LEU A 136 0.46 21.00 6.67
CA LEU A 136 -0.05 19.66 6.33
C LEU A 136 1.10 18.68 6.34
N TYR A 137 0.95 17.59 7.11
CA TYR A 137 1.83 16.41 7.07
C TYR A 137 1.08 15.23 6.47
N VAL A 138 1.71 14.51 5.56
CA VAL A 138 1.09 13.35 4.91
C VAL A 138 1.94 12.11 5.14
N ILE A 139 1.44 11.22 5.99
CA ILE A 139 2.03 9.92 6.28
C ILE A 139 1.35 8.89 5.39
N GLY A 140 2.06 8.43 4.37
CA GLY A 140 1.54 7.46 3.42
C GLY A 140 1.75 6.03 3.87
N THR A 141 0.80 5.16 3.58
CA THR A 141 0.97 3.71 3.66
C THR A 141 0.95 3.12 2.25
N PRO A 142 1.81 2.14 1.92
CA PRO A 142 1.75 1.48 0.62
C PRO A 142 0.44 0.71 0.47
N CYS A 143 -0.07 0.65 -0.75
CA CYS A 143 -1.33 -0.05 -1.02
C CYS A 143 -1.23 -0.83 -2.34
N SER A 144 -1.42 -2.14 -2.30
CA SER A 144 -1.52 -2.95 -3.51
C SER A 144 -2.89 -2.84 -4.14
N ASP A 145 -3.91 -3.15 -3.33
CA ASP A 145 -5.32 -3.19 -3.70
C ASP A 145 -6.16 -3.02 -2.44
N ASN A 146 -7.39 -2.59 -2.63
CA ASN A 146 -8.40 -2.51 -1.59
C ASN A 146 -9.72 -3.08 -2.11
N THR A 147 -10.63 -3.41 -1.22
CA THR A 147 -11.94 -3.98 -1.55
C THR A 147 -13.01 -3.36 -0.65
N THR A 148 -14.27 -3.74 -0.80
CA THR A 148 -15.30 -3.34 0.16
C THR A 148 -15.17 -4.16 1.45
N THR A 149 -15.72 -3.67 2.56
CA THR A 149 -15.72 -4.42 3.83
C THR A 149 -16.49 -5.73 3.70
N GLU A 150 -17.58 -5.74 2.94
CA GLU A 150 -18.41 -6.92 2.67
C GLU A 150 -17.59 -7.99 1.94
N ARG A 151 -16.86 -7.62 0.89
CA ARG A 151 -15.95 -8.53 0.18
C ARG A 151 -14.82 -9.02 1.07
N PHE A 152 -14.35 -8.18 1.98
CA PHE A 152 -13.32 -8.59 2.94
C PHE A 152 -13.87 -9.62 3.93
N HIS A 153 -15.11 -9.49 4.39
CA HIS A 153 -15.77 -10.53 5.19
C HIS A 153 -15.87 -11.86 4.45
N GLU A 154 -16.24 -11.87 3.16
CA GLU A 154 -16.21 -13.10 2.33
C GLU A 154 -14.81 -13.75 2.33
N PHE A 155 -13.76 -12.95 2.30
CA PHE A 155 -12.39 -13.47 2.40
C PHE A 155 -12.10 -14.07 3.79
N LEU A 156 -12.54 -13.43 4.87
CA LEU A 156 -12.36 -13.96 6.23
C LEU A 156 -13.10 -15.29 6.42
N GLU A 157 -14.29 -15.43 5.86
CA GLU A 157 -15.06 -16.68 5.85
C GLU A 157 -14.31 -17.84 5.16
N LEU A 158 -13.53 -17.53 4.13
CA LEU A 158 -12.68 -18.53 3.47
C LEU A 158 -11.45 -18.94 4.31
N LEU A 159 -11.03 -18.10 5.28
CA LEU A 159 -9.86 -18.35 6.14
C LEU A 159 -10.21 -19.15 7.41
N SER A 160 -11.42 -18.97 7.93
CA SER A 160 -11.88 -19.57 9.17
C SER A 160 -13.38 -19.91 9.11
N PRO A 161 -13.81 -21.04 9.69
CA PRO A 161 -15.23 -21.35 9.86
C PRO A 161 -15.92 -20.44 10.91
N ALA A 162 -15.14 -19.71 11.71
CA ALA A 162 -15.62 -18.73 12.71
C ALA A 162 -14.90 -17.38 12.50
N PRO A 163 -15.20 -16.66 11.41
CA PRO A 163 -14.49 -15.43 11.01
C PRO A 163 -14.62 -14.30 12.05
N GLU A 164 -15.70 -14.28 12.83
CA GLU A 164 -15.95 -13.33 13.92
C GLU A 164 -14.94 -13.46 15.08
N THR A 165 -14.20 -14.55 15.14
CA THR A 165 -13.14 -14.76 16.15
C THR A 165 -11.80 -14.20 15.72
N ILE A 166 -11.64 -13.81 14.46
CA ILE A 166 -10.41 -13.22 13.93
C ILE A 166 -10.28 -11.78 14.45
N THR A 167 -9.23 -11.52 15.23
CA THR A 167 -8.96 -10.21 15.82
C THR A 167 -7.81 -9.47 15.14
N TYR A 168 -7.00 -10.15 14.33
CA TYR A 168 -5.83 -9.59 13.68
C TYR A 168 -5.49 -10.38 12.41
N LEU A 169 -5.10 -9.66 11.37
CA LEU A 169 -4.58 -10.22 10.14
C LEU A 169 -3.41 -9.37 9.65
N GLU A 170 -2.31 -10.01 9.26
CA GLU A 170 -1.13 -9.34 8.76
C GLU A 170 -0.48 -10.11 7.62
N PHE A 171 -0.09 -9.39 6.58
CA PHE A 171 0.77 -9.91 5.51
C PHE A 171 2.23 -9.79 5.96
N CYS A 172 2.82 -10.93 6.33
CA CYS A 172 4.17 -10.99 6.87
C CYS A 172 5.24 -10.86 5.77
N ALA A 173 6.42 -10.44 6.20
CA ALA A 173 7.59 -10.25 5.34
C ALA A 173 8.13 -11.52 4.65
N ASP A 174 7.75 -12.69 5.12
CA ASP A 174 8.23 -14.00 4.68
C ASP A 174 7.25 -14.75 3.78
N TYR A 175 6.36 -14.02 3.09
CA TYR A 175 5.32 -14.56 2.22
C TYR A 175 4.23 -15.37 2.94
N HIS A 176 4.00 -15.10 4.23
CA HIS A 176 2.89 -15.67 4.98
C HIS A 176 1.86 -14.60 5.33
N VAL A 177 0.64 -15.05 5.61
CA VAL A 177 -0.38 -14.26 6.29
C VAL A 177 -0.54 -14.82 7.69
N GLU A 178 -0.37 -13.97 8.70
CA GLU A 178 -0.63 -14.31 10.10
C GLU A 178 -2.04 -13.88 10.48
N ILE A 179 -2.77 -14.80 11.09
CA ILE A 179 -4.12 -14.57 11.62
C ILE A 179 -4.06 -14.85 13.11
N ARG A 180 -4.64 -13.97 13.92
CA ARG A 180 -4.79 -14.17 15.37
C ARG A 180 -6.26 -14.21 15.72
N PHE A 181 -6.60 -15.10 16.63
CA PHE A 181 -7.96 -15.33 17.08
C PHE A 181 -8.17 -14.79 18.50
N ARG A 182 -9.42 -14.60 18.88
CA ARG A 182 -9.81 -14.08 20.21
C ARG A 182 -9.33 -14.94 21.37
N ASP A 183 -9.18 -16.25 21.17
CA ASP A 183 -8.65 -17.20 22.14
C ASP A 183 -7.11 -17.15 22.30
N GLY A 184 -6.44 -16.24 21.59
CA GLY A 184 -5.00 -16.08 21.57
C GLY A 184 -4.26 -17.02 20.61
N SER A 185 -4.95 -17.95 19.98
CA SER A 185 -4.35 -18.84 18.97
C SER A 185 -3.93 -18.06 17.72
N LYS A 186 -2.94 -18.60 16.99
CA LYS A 186 -2.38 -18.01 15.77
C LYS A 186 -2.35 -19.04 14.66
N LYS A 187 -2.63 -18.59 13.45
CA LYS A 187 -2.51 -19.39 12.22
C LYS A 187 -1.66 -18.63 11.21
N ARG A 188 -0.71 -19.33 10.59
CA ARG A 188 0.11 -18.77 9.50
C ARG A 188 -0.15 -19.58 8.23
N ILE A 189 -0.48 -18.86 7.17
CA ILE A 189 -0.81 -19.45 5.86
C ILE A 189 0.16 -18.88 4.85
N PRO A 190 0.91 -19.70 4.07
CA PRO A 190 1.68 -19.20 2.93
C PRO A 190 0.77 -18.42 1.98
N PHE A 191 1.20 -17.25 1.52
CA PHE A 191 0.38 -16.37 0.67
C PHE A 191 -0.22 -17.08 -0.56
N LEU A 192 0.58 -17.93 -1.21
CA LEU A 192 0.15 -18.69 -2.38
C LEU A 192 -0.87 -19.80 -2.06
N LEU A 193 -1.04 -20.17 -0.79
CA LEU A 193 -2.05 -21.13 -0.33
C LEU A 193 -3.35 -20.47 0.13
N LEU A 194 -3.41 -19.15 0.14
CA LEU A 194 -4.67 -18.45 0.39
C LEU A 194 -5.72 -18.87 -0.65
N PRO A 195 -6.99 -18.99 -0.24
CA PRO A 195 -8.06 -19.43 -1.12
C PRO A 195 -8.53 -18.35 -2.11
N LEU A 196 -7.61 -17.54 -2.63
CA LEU A 196 -7.90 -16.41 -3.52
C LEU A 196 -8.60 -16.83 -4.81
N SER A 197 -8.43 -18.07 -5.24
CA SER A 197 -9.14 -18.61 -6.42
C SER A 197 -10.65 -18.77 -6.22
N LYS A 198 -11.11 -18.74 -4.97
CA LYS A 198 -12.54 -18.82 -4.62
C LYS A 198 -13.21 -17.46 -4.58
N LEU A 199 -12.43 -16.38 -4.52
CA LEU A 199 -12.94 -15.03 -4.51
C LEU A 199 -13.53 -14.65 -5.88
N PRO A 200 -14.58 -13.83 -5.93
CA PRO A 200 -15.18 -13.39 -7.19
C PRO A 200 -14.19 -12.54 -8.00
N SER A 201 -14.41 -12.46 -9.31
CA SER A 201 -13.53 -11.71 -10.22
C SER A 201 -13.51 -10.21 -9.96
N ASP A 202 -14.57 -9.69 -9.36
CA ASP A 202 -14.76 -8.28 -8.98
C ASP A 202 -14.36 -7.99 -7.52
N PHE A 203 -13.67 -8.91 -6.86
CA PHE A 203 -13.21 -8.74 -5.48
C PHE A 203 -12.40 -7.45 -5.31
N PHE A 204 -11.50 -7.16 -6.23
CA PHE A 204 -10.86 -5.85 -6.34
C PHE A 204 -11.52 -5.06 -7.48
N PRO A 205 -11.94 -3.81 -7.24
CA PRO A 205 -12.54 -2.99 -8.28
C PRO A 205 -11.51 -2.60 -9.35
N LEU A 206 -12.01 -2.22 -10.52
CA LEU A 206 -11.16 -1.82 -11.63
C LEU A 206 -10.22 -0.66 -11.26
N THR A 207 -10.69 0.28 -10.46
CA THR A 207 -9.88 1.41 -9.96
C THR A 207 -8.64 0.98 -9.19
N CYS A 208 -8.71 -0.09 -8.40
CA CYS A 208 -7.54 -0.66 -7.73
C CYS A 208 -6.64 -1.42 -8.71
N ARG A 209 -7.23 -2.26 -9.58
CA ARG A 209 -6.48 -3.04 -10.57
C ARG A 209 -5.79 -2.19 -11.63
N THR A 210 -6.20 -0.94 -11.80
CA THR A 210 -5.59 0.05 -12.71
C THR A 210 -4.81 1.14 -11.99
N CYS A 211 -4.62 1.03 -10.68
CA CYS A 211 -3.79 1.94 -9.90
C CYS A 211 -2.31 1.61 -10.10
N VAL A 212 -1.49 2.62 -10.36
CA VAL A 212 -0.03 2.47 -10.57
C VAL A 212 0.80 2.89 -9.36
N ASP A 213 0.18 3.51 -8.35
CA ASP A 213 0.89 3.99 -7.17
C ASP A 213 0.81 2.98 -6.01
N TYR A 214 1.81 2.10 -5.95
CA TYR A 214 1.96 1.17 -4.83
C TYR A 214 2.59 1.82 -3.61
N THR A 215 3.52 2.75 -3.81
CA THR A 215 4.41 3.27 -2.77
C THR A 215 3.96 4.57 -2.13
N ASN A 216 2.77 5.08 -2.50
CA ASN A 216 2.24 6.34 -2.00
C ASN A 216 3.16 7.53 -2.33
N VAL A 217 3.39 7.72 -3.62
CA VAL A 217 4.41 8.64 -4.16
C VAL A 217 4.25 10.09 -3.69
N LEU A 218 3.03 10.53 -3.40
CA LEU A 218 2.73 11.92 -3.02
C LEU A 218 2.70 12.17 -1.49
N SER A 219 3.06 11.18 -0.67
CA SER A 219 3.22 11.39 0.78
C SER A 219 4.52 12.13 1.10
N ASP A 220 4.65 12.68 2.29
CA ASP A 220 5.93 13.25 2.78
C ASP A 220 6.86 12.13 3.23
N ILE A 221 6.29 11.14 3.90
CA ILE A 221 6.96 9.90 4.29
C ILE A 221 6.04 8.72 4.02
N THR A 222 6.56 7.66 3.41
CA THR A 222 5.83 6.39 3.28
C THR A 222 6.35 5.41 4.33
N VAL A 223 5.42 4.84 5.12
CA VAL A 223 5.71 3.88 6.18
C VAL A 223 4.97 2.59 5.89
N GLY A 224 5.67 1.46 5.78
CA GLY A 224 4.96 0.20 5.62
C GLY A 224 5.80 -0.95 5.11
N TYR A 225 5.09 -1.99 4.69
CA TYR A 225 5.66 -3.20 4.17
C TYR A 225 5.93 -3.08 2.66
N MET A 226 7.20 -2.99 2.30
CA MET A 226 7.61 -2.94 0.90
C MET A 226 8.70 -3.96 0.53
N GLY A 227 9.14 -4.74 1.47
CA GLY A 227 10.15 -5.76 1.25
C GLY A 227 10.01 -6.94 2.21
N GLY A 228 10.60 -8.06 1.91
CA GLY A 228 10.46 -9.30 2.65
C GLY A 228 11.40 -9.47 3.85
N GLU A 229 11.74 -8.44 4.62
CA GLU A 229 12.83 -8.48 5.61
C GLU A 229 12.40 -8.34 7.09
N GLY A 230 11.12 -8.44 7.39
CA GLY A 230 10.61 -8.43 8.78
C GLY A 230 10.68 -7.09 9.50
N ALA A 231 10.88 -5.98 8.76
CA ALA A 231 10.83 -4.62 9.27
C ALA A 231 10.01 -3.73 8.35
N GLN A 232 9.58 -2.60 8.86
CA GLN A 232 8.93 -1.57 8.05
C GLN A 232 9.96 -0.83 7.21
N TRP A 233 9.52 -0.31 6.08
CA TRP A 233 10.30 0.60 5.27
C TRP A 233 9.82 2.02 5.47
N LEU A 234 10.79 2.94 5.48
CA LEU A 234 10.56 4.38 5.45
C LEU A 234 11.11 4.91 4.14
N ILE A 235 10.25 5.48 3.31
CA ILE A 235 10.66 6.32 2.18
C ILE A 235 10.42 7.76 2.59
N VAL A 236 11.48 8.49 2.89
CA VAL A 236 11.45 9.92 3.20
C VAL A 236 11.55 10.68 1.89
N ARG A 237 10.56 11.50 1.57
CA ARG A 237 10.43 12.04 0.21
C ARG A 237 10.81 13.51 0.10
N ASN A 238 10.59 14.29 1.14
CA ASN A 238 10.83 15.75 1.20
C ASN A 238 11.18 16.18 2.62
N ASP A 239 11.33 17.49 2.82
CA ASP A 239 11.75 18.06 4.11
C ASP A 239 10.70 17.81 5.21
N ALA A 240 9.40 17.86 4.88
CA ALA A 240 8.37 17.50 5.85
C ALA A 240 8.49 16.03 6.29
N GLY A 241 8.87 15.12 5.37
CA GLY A 241 9.17 13.73 5.68
C GLY A 241 10.41 13.58 6.57
N MET A 242 11.44 14.43 6.40
CA MET A 242 12.59 14.46 7.32
C MET A 242 12.17 14.94 8.72
N GLU A 243 11.38 16.02 8.82
CA GLU A 243 10.80 16.45 10.09
C GLU A 243 10.10 15.29 10.82
N LEU A 244 9.28 14.51 10.11
CA LEU A 244 8.56 13.35 10.65
C LEU A 244 9.50 12.22 11.10
N LEU A 245 10.59 11.97 10.38
CA LEU A 245 11.59 10.98 10.76
C LEU A 245 12.34 11.43 12.02
N ASP A 246 12.76 12.70 12.08
CA ASP A 246 13.52 13.28 13.19
C ASP A 246 12.75 13.21 14.52
N LEU A 247 11.41 13.29 14.49
CA LEU A 247 10.55 13.10 15.66
C LEU A 247 10.73 11.75 16.36
N LEU A 248 11.14 10.72 15.63
CA LEU A 248 11.34 9.38 16.19
C LEU A 248 12.66 9.28 16.96
N GLY A 249 13.65 10.10 16.64
CA GLY A 249 14.94 10.17 17.34
C GLY A 249 15.55 8.78 17.61
N ALA A 250 15.93 8.54 18.87
CA ALA A 250 16.53 7.29 19.30
C ALA A 250 15.54 6.11 19.43
N GLU A 251 14.23 6.33 19.29
CA GLU A 251 13.23 5.28 19.40
C GLU A 251 13.20 4.35 18.20
N VAL A 252 13.66 4.83 17.03
CA VAL A 252 13.70 4.06 15.78
C VAL A 252 15.09 3.48 15.53
N GLN A 253 15.13 2.23 15.10
CA GLN A 253 16.34 1.60 14.55
C GLN A 253 16.26 1.70 13.03
N LEU A 254 17.25 2.35 12.44
CA LEU A 254 17.37 2.55 11.00
C LEU A 254 18.53 1.70 10.46
N SER A 255 18.32 1.10 9.30
CA SER A 255 19.36 0.39 8.54
C SER A 255 19.12 0.55 7.06
N SER A 256 20.15 0.32 6.25
CA SER A 256 19.99 0.28 4.80
C SER A 256 19.14 -0.92 4.41
N PRO A 257 18.23 -0.77 3.43
CA PRO A 257 17.43 -1.88 2.93
C PRO A 257 18.31 -2.88 2.18
N GLY A 258 18.12 -4.16 2.48
CA GLY A 258 18.77 -5.25 1.76
C GLY A 258 18.12 -5.48 0.39
N SER A 259 18.80 -6.26 -0.44
CA SER A 259 18.32 -6.68 -1.76
C SER A 259 18.76 -8.11 -2.02
N ALA A 260 17.81 -9.03 -2.22
CA ALA A 260 18.13 -10.43 -2.47
C ALA A 260 17.06 -11.11 -3.35
N GLY A 261 17.46 -12.20 -3.99
CA GLY A 261 16.61 -12.95 -4.92
C GLY A 261 16.53 -12.29 -6.30
N ARG A 262 15.72 -12.88 -7.18
CA ARG A 262 15.51 -12.41 -8.55
C ARG A 262 14.03 -12.18 -8.79
N ARG A 263 13.64 -10.98 -9.25
CA ARG A 263 12.24 -10.62 -9.47
C ARG A 263 11.69 -10.97 -10.86
N HIS A 264 12.55 -11.04 -11.89
CA HIS A 264 12.09 -11.18 -13.27
C HIS A 264 11.17 -12.41 -13.49
N GLY A 265 11.57 -13.58 -12.98
CA GLY A 265 10.78 -14.81 -13.08
C GLY A 265 9.41 -14.71 -12.39
N PRO A 266 9.35 -14.35 -11.09
CA PRO A 266 8.09 -14.12 -10.39
C PRO A 266 7.17 -13.09 -11.04
N VAL A 267 7.70 -11.97 -11.54
CA VAL A 267 6.91 -10.94 -12.23
C VAL A 267 6.38 -11.46 -13.58
N LYS A 268 7.20 -12.18 -14.35
CA LYS A 268 6.74 -12.82 -15.59
C LYS A 268 5.65 -13.87 -15.30
N GLY A 269 5.83 -14.69 -14.27
CA GLY A 269 4.81 -15.65 -13.82
C GLY A 269 3.50 -14.98 -13.40
N PHE A 270 3.58 -13.87 -12.67
CA PHE A 270 2.42 -13.04 -12.34
C PHE A 270 1.71 -12.51 -13.59
N MET A 271 2.47 -11.95 -14.56
CA MET A 271 1.93 -11.46 -15.83
C MET A 271 1.15 -12.54 -16.59
N GLU A 272 1.72 -13.73 -16.73
CA GLU A 272 1.07 -14.84 -17.42
C GLU A 272 -0.21 -15.30 -16.69
N ASN A 273 -0.18 -15.36 -15.35
CA ASN A 273 -1.36 -15.67 -14.56
C ASN A 273 -2.45 -14.58 -14.68
N THR A 274 -2.08 -13.31 -14.71
CA THR A 274 -3.02 -12.18 -14.90
C THR A 274 -3.69 -12.27 -16.28
N ARG A 275 -2.94 -12.57 -17.33
CA ARG A 275 -3.48 -12.78 -18.68
C ARG A 275 -4.46 -13.94 -18.74
N ARG A 276 -4.11 -15.09 -18.15
CA ARG A 276 -4.95 -16.31 -18.11
C ARG A 276 -6.18 -16.13 -17.24
N ALA A 277 -6.08 -15.37 -16.16
CA ALA A 277 -7.18 -15.11 -15.25
C ALA A 277 -8.33 -14.34 -15.89
N ALA A 278 -8.09 -13.74 -17.08
CA ALA A 278 -9.11 -13.10 -17.89
C ALA A 278 -10.01 -12.13 -17.10
N GLY A 279 -9.39 -11.28 -16.25
CA GLY A 279 -10.08 -10.30 -15.41
C GLY A 279 -10.35 -10.78 -13.96
N GLY A 280 -10.17 -12.07 -13.67
CA GLY A 280 -10.16 -12.57 -12.30
C GLY A 280 -8.83 -12.33 -11.58
N LEU A 281 -8.72 -12.81 -10.35
CA LEU A 281 -7.49 -12.71 -9.56
C LEU A 281 -6.37 -13.58 -10.15
N PRO A 282 -5.11 -13.13 -10.15
CA PRO A 282 -4.00 -13.83 -10.80
C PRO A 282 -3.81 -15.29 -10.38
N LEU A 283 -3.95 -15.60 -9.09
CA LEU A 283 -3.80 -16.96 -8.58
C LEU A 283 -4.92 -17.93 -9.00
N ARG A 284 -5.99 -17.43 -9.61
CA ARG A 284 -7.12 -18.28 -10.04
C ARG A 284 -6.70 -19.32 -11.08
N SER A 285 -5.72 -19.00 -11.91
CA SER A 285 -5.23 -19.88 -12.99
C SER A 285 -4.03 -20.75 -12.58
N MET A 286 -3.46 -20.55 -11.39
CA MET A 286 -2.35 -21.39 -10.94
C MET A 286 -2.85 -22.77 -10.48
N PRO A 287 -2.31 -23.88 -11.04
CA PRO A 287 -2.72 -25.24 -10.62
C PRO A 287 -2.53 -25.44 -9.11
N ASN A 288 -3.51 -26.09 -8.47
CA ASN A 288 -3.50 -26.30 -7.02
C ASN A 288 -2.31 -27.14 -6.54
N TRP A 289 -1.87 -28.11 -7.35
CA TRP A 289 -0.70 -28.96 -7.01
C TRP A 289 0.63 -28.20 -7.01
N LEU A 290 0.72 -27.10 -7.81
CA LEU A 290 1.93 -26.29 -7.91
C LEU A 290 2.06 -25.29 -6.78
N ARG A 291 0.93 -24.82 -6.21
CA ARG A 291 0.92 -23.77 -5.16
C ARG A 291 1.72 -24.12 -3.92
N PRO A 292 1.64 -25.33 -3.33
CA PRO A 292 2.44 -25.69 -2.16
C PRO A 292 3.95 -25.64 -2.45
N LEU A 293 4.36 -26.15 -3.62
CA LEU A 293 5.77 -26.16 -4.02
C LEU A 293 6.30 -24.72 -4.17
N VAL A 294 5.59 -23.89 -4.91
CA VAL A 294 5.99 -22.49 -5.11
C VAL A 294 5.91 -21.72 -3.78
N GLY A 295 4.89 -21.95 -2.95
CA GLY A 295 4.75 -21.33 -1.63
C GLY A 295 5.90 -21.67 -0.68
N TRP A 296 6.40 -22.90 -0.73
CA TRP A 296 7.58 -23.32 0.03
C TRP A 296 8.90 -22.74 -0.51
N LEU A 297 8.98 -22.53 -1.82
CA LEU A 297 10.20 -22.05 -2.49
C LEU A 297 10.35 -20.53 -2.40
N MET A 298 9.25 -19.79 -2.49
CA MET A 298 9.24 -18.30 -2.54
C MET A 298 9.99 -17.63 -1.39
N PRO A 299 9.82 -18.02 -0.11
CA PRO A 299 10.59 -17.43 0.99
C PRO A 299 12.09 -17.63 0.89
N LYS A 300 12.55 -18.65 0.15
CA LYS A 300 13.96 -19.03 0.03
C LYS A 300 14.68 -18.37 -1.14
N ILE A 301 14.04 -18.34 -2.30
CA ILE A 301 14.64 -17.86 -3.56
C ILE A 301 13.93 -16.68 -4.19
N GLY A 302 12.71 -16.35 -3.73
CA GLY A 302 11.93 -15.23 -4.22
C GLY A 302 12.59 -13.89 -3.94
N PRO A 303 12.08 -12.81 -4.55
CA PRO A 303 12.57 -11.47 -4.31
C PRO A 303 12.34 -11.05 -2.84
N ARG A 304 13.35 -10.44 -2.22
CA ARG A 304 13.33 -9.93 -0.84
C ARG A 304 13.93 -8.54 -0.78
N GLY A 305 13.55 -7.77 0.23
CA GLY A 305 14.01 -6.41 0.36
C GLY A 305 13.63 -5.54 -0.84
N LEU A 306 14.58 -4.79 -1.38
CA LEU A 306 14.38 -3.92 -2.55
C LEU A 306 13.84 -4.69 -3.78
N GLU A 307 14.32 -5.93 -4.01
CA GLU A 307 13.82 -6.73 -5.11
C GLU A 307 12.33 -7.09 -4.96
N PHE A 308 11.85 -7.30 -3.73
CA PHE A 308 10.42 -7.51 -3.49
C PHE A 308 9.62 -6.24 -3.81
N ALA A 309 10.07 -5.08 -3.31
CA ALA A 309 9.40 -3.82 -3.56
C ALA A 309 9.36 -3.47 -5.06
N ARG A 310 10.49 -3.63 -5.76
CA ARG A 310 10.58 -3.45 -7.22
C ARG A 310 9.61 -4.39 -7.96
N ALA A 311 9.59 -5.68 -7.55
CA ALA A 311 8.67 -6.66 -8.14
C ALA A 311 7.20 -6.26 -7.97
N ARG A 312 6.81 -5.75 -6.79
CA ARG A 312 5.43 -5.30 -6.54
C ARG A 312 5.04 -4.13 -7.43
N VAL A 313 5.94 -3.16 -7.62
CA VAL A 313 5.70 -2.02 -8.51
C VAL A 313 5.58 -2.46 -9.97
N GLU A 314 6.47 -3.36 -10.44
CA GLU A 314 6.39 -3.92 -11.80
C GLU A 314 5.11 -4.74 -12.01
N MET A 315 4.72 -5.58 -11.03
CA MET A 315 3.46 -6.34 -11.09
C MET A 315 2.25 -5.40 -11.20
N LYS A 316 2.25 -4.31 -10.42
CA LYS A 316 1.17 -3.32 -10.45
C LYS A 316 1.10 -2.58 -11.79
N ALA A 317 2.24 -2.21 -12.35
CA ALA A 317 2.35 -1.61 -13.68
C ALA A 317 1.80 -2.56 -14.78
N ILE A 318 2.20 -3.83 -14.73
CA ILE A 318 1.75 -4.88 -15.68
C ILE A 318 0.24 -5.10 -15.56
N GLU A 319 -0.26 -5.23 -14.33
CA GLU A 319 -1.68 -5.42 -14.03
C GLU A 319 -2.52 -4.28 -14.61
N THR A 320 -2.09 -3.04 -14.37
CA THR A 320 -2.74 -1.84 -14.91
C THR A 320 -2.86 -1.88 -16.43
N VAL A 321 -1.76 -2.18 -17.13
CA VAL A 321 -1.78 -2.21 -18.60
C VAL A 321 -2.69 -3.32 -19.11
N ILE A 322 -2.63 -4.54 -18.51
CA ILE A 322 -3.45 -5.66 -18.94
C ILE A 322 -4.94 -5.36 -18.73
N HIS A 323 -5.32 -4.83 -17.57
CA HIS A 323 -6.72 -4.55 -17.27
C HIS A 323 -7.27 -3.37 -18.09
N LEU A 324 -6.52 -2.29 -18.23
CA LEU A 324 -6.96 -1.17 -19.10
C LEU A 324 -7.10 -1.59 -20.55
N LYS A 325 -6.16 -2.38 -21.09
CA LYS A 325 -6.26 -2.91 -22.47
C LYS A 325 -7.53 -3.72 -22.68
N ARG A 326 -7.96 -4.44 -21.65
CA ARG A 326 -9.13 -5.30 -21.70
C ARG A 326 -10.44 -4.55 -21.49
N GLU A 327 -10.53 -3.73 -20.45
CA GLU A 327 -11.78 -3.12 -19.98
C GLU A 327 -12.01 -1.72 -20.60
N GLU A 328 -10.94 -0.93 -20.77
CA GLU A 328 -11.00 0.47 -21.16
C GLU A 328 -9.90 0.84 -22.18
N PRO A 329 -9.80 0.12 -23.33
CA PRO A 329 -8.68 0.30 -24.27
C PRO A 329 -8.53 1.75 -24.76
N LYS A 330 -9.63 2.48 -24.95
CA LYS A 330 -9.62 3.87 -25.40
C LYS A 330 -8.98 4.84 -24.40
N ARG A 331 -8.95 4.46 -23.12
CA ARG A 331 -8.42 5.30 -22.01
C ARG A 331 -6.96 5.04 -21.71
N MET A 332 -6.34 3.99 -22.28
CA MET A 332 -4.94 3.63 -22.00
C MET A 332 -3.99 4.80 -22.19
N LYS A 333 -4.14 5.54 -23.31
CA LYS A 333 -3.27 6.66 -23.66
C LYS A 333 -3.30 7.81 -22.63
N SER A 334 -4.44 8.05 -22.01
CA SER A 334 -4.62 9.11 -21.02
C SER A 334 -4.38 8.65 -19.58
N MET A 335 -4.54 7.36 -19.28
CA MET A 335 -4.47 6.82 -17.93
C MET A 335 -3.12 6.19 -17.58
N ILE A 336 -2.31 5.78 -18.55
CA ILE A 336 -1.02 5.14 -18.28
C ILE A 336 0.09 6.17 -18.37
N PRO A 337 0.72 6.55 -17.23
CA PRO A 337 1.86 7.47 -17.22
C PRO A 337 3.09 6.87 -17.90
N GLU A 338 3.99 7.72 -18.40
CA GLU A 338 5.17 7.30 -19.17
C GLU A 338 6.07 6.31 -18.40
N HIS A 339 6.31 6.56 -17.12
CA HIS A 339 7.15 5.67 -16.30
C HIS A 339 6.61 4.23 -16.20
N VAL A 340 5.31 4.03 -16.37
CA VAL A 340 4.70 2.68 -16.36
C VAL A 340 5.16 1.87 -17.55
N TRP A 341 5.26 2.50 -18.72
CA TRP A 341 5.79 1.83 -19.92
C TRP A 341 7.25 1.43 -19.77
N ALA A 342 8.06 2.24 -19.10
CA ALA A 342 9.44 1.90 -18.77
C ALA A 342 9.53 0.68 -17.85
N LEU A 343 8.60 0.53 -16.89
CA LEU A 343 8.52 -0.61 -15.98
C LEU A 343 8.06 -1.91 -16.65
N THR A 344 7.18 -1.82 -17.67
CA THR A 344 6.61 -2.99 -18.34
C THR A 344 7.43 -3.47 -19.53
N LYS A 345 8.27 -2.60 -20.09
CA LYS A 345 9.14 -2.90 -21.25
C LYS A 345 10.00 -4.18 -21.09
N PRO A 346 10.64 -4.45 -19.94
CA PRO A 346 11.42 -5.69 -19.74
C PRO A 346 10.60 -6.98 -19.89
N TYR A 347 9.28 -6.89 -19.84
CA TYR A 347 8.33 -8.00 -19.93
C TYR A 347 7.63 -8.07 -21.29
N GLY A 348 8.09 -7.28 -22.28
CA GLY A 348 7.55 -7.27 -23.64
C GLY A 348 6.21 -6.54 -23.76
N ILE A 349 5.87 -5.67 -22.78
CA ILE A 349 4.68 -4.81 -22.86
C ILE A 349 5.17 -3.38 -23.14
N THR A 350 4.76 -2.84 -24.29
CA THR A 350 5.20 -1.53 -24.76
C THR A 350 4.01 -0.64 -25.13
N ARG A 351 4.27 0.64 -25.39
CA ARG A 351 3.23 1.61 -25.78
C ARG A 351 2.54 1.24 -27.11
N GLN A 352 3.19 0.45 -27.99
CA GLN A 352 2.57 -0.06 -29.20
C GLN A 352 1.43 -1.05 -28.92
N ASP A 353 1.36 -1.57 -27.70
CA ASP A 353 0.26 -2.40 -27.24
C ASP A 353 -1.02 -1.60 -26.89
N ASP A 354 -1.02 -0.26 -27.06
CA ASP A 354 -2.16 0.62 -26.75
C ASP A 354 -3.35 0.52 -27.72
N GLY A 355 -3.31 -0.42 -28.67
CA GLY A 355 -4.41 -0.68 -29.61
C GLY A 355 -4.45 0.28 -30.80
N SER A 356 -3.43 1.15 -30.99
CA SER A 356 -3.37 2.09 -32.11
C SER A 356 -2.98 1.45 -33.45
N THR A 357 -2.74 0.13 -33.51
CA THR A 357 -2.50 -0.64 -34.74
C THR A 357 -3.67 -1.58 -35.02
N ARG A 358 -4.85 -1.05 -35.26
CA ARG A 358 -5.86 -1.58 -36.18
C ARG A 358 -6.32 -0.43 -37.06
N GLN A 359 -5.45 -0.06 -37.98
CA GLN A 359 -5.85 0.55 -39.23
C GLN A 359 -5.69 -0.52 -40.28
N ASP A 360 -6.82 -0.81 -40.91
CA ASP A 360 -7.02 -1.24 -42.28
C ASP A 360 -6.28 -2.51 -42.73
N ASP A 361 -7.05 -3.60 -42.75
CA ASP A 361 -7.23 -4.39 -44.00
C ASP A 361 -8.66 -4.98 -44.01
#